data_a345d03683e46e94dbf32b4e19abd6ca
#
_entry.id   a345d03683e46e94dbf32b4e19abd6ca
#
_cell.length_a   1.000
_cell.length_b   1.000
_cell.length_c   1.000
_cell.angle_alpha   90.00
_cell.angle_beta   90.00
_cell.angle_gamma   90.00
#
_symmetry.space_group_name_H-M   'P 1'
#
loop_
_entity.id
_entity.type
_entity.pdbx_description
1 polymer ?
#
loop_
_entity_poly.entity_id
_entity_poly.type
_entity_poly.pdbx_seq_one_letter_code
_entity_poly.pdbx_strand_id
1 'polypeptide(L)'
;MSLFGRMQTVNGLGPIQIGMNCPTATGKILIMCLCLAAISGPQPAVGQKPVDNVAEHQREELGVNPYTAPSVADIFQQLDDLKPLPFEQLKRDFPQAAHTGREQMGLVFGSLVADGFLIVECQKKNLVEDLGRVLLRQARSLGVGDRVMRHSASLTELGKKGDWPAVRRELISTQQDVEQAMSDLRDQKMAHLISLGGWLRGLEISSGAVEGNYTSDRAAVLWQRDLINYFAEEIATLPPAVAHAPLFEKVRAGVGAIRTLLNHAPETLSLSEVKTLHAQSHELNLVIAAAE
;
A
#
# COMPACT_ATOMS: atom_id res chain seq x y z
N MET A 1 58.55 -9.64 18.16
CA MET A 1 59.34 -9.20 17.01
C MET A 1 58.57 -8.12 16.31
N SER A 2 59.10 -6.95 16.44
CA SER A 2 58.73 -5.64 15.94
C SER A 2 58.92 -5.57 14.42
N LEU A 3 58.09 -4.81 13.72
CA LEU A 3 58.48 -3.87 12.68
C LEU A 3 57.35 -2.93 12.30
N PHE A 4 57.57 -1.75 12.70
CA PHE A 4 57.09 -0.44 12.30
C PHE A 4 57.33 -0.17 10.79
N GLY A 5 56.47 0.64 10.19
CA GLY A 5 56.67 1.30 8.90
C GLY A 5 55.44 2.12 8.52
N ARG A 6 55.38 3.27 8.92
CA ARG A 6 55.76 4.62 8.48
C ARG A 6 54.67 5.30 7.60
N MET A 7 54.12 6.35 8.20
CA MET A 7 53.36 7.46 7.61
C MET A 7 54.09 8.08 6.38
N GLN A 8 53.32 8.48 5.38
CA GLN A 8 53.65 9.65 4.55
C GLN A 8 52.43 10.51 4.34
N THR A 9 52.47 11.67 4.94
CA THR A 9 51.63 12.83 4.66
C THR A 9 52.16 13.52 3.39
N VAL A 10 51.26 13.90 2.50
CA VAL A 10 51.56 14.92 1.48
C VAL A 10 50.51 16.03 1.59
N ASN A 11 51.03 17.18 2.00
CA ASN A 11 50.38 18.50 1.99
C ASN A 11 50.32 19.06 0.57
N GLY A 12 49.29 19.87 0.31
CA GLY A 12 49.52 21.05 -0.50
C GLY A 12 48.49 21.41 -1.53
N LEU A 13 48.06 22.66 -1.42
CA LEU A 13 47.45 23.59 -2.38
C LEU A 13 45.93 23.77 -2.17
N GLY A 14 45.45 24.83 -1.65
CA GLY A 14 45.56 26.25 -1.82
C GLY A 14 44.27 26.77 -2.53
N PRO A 15 43.48 27.75 -1.97
CA PRO A 15 42.23 28.18 -2.57
C PRO A 15 42.44 29.13 -3.74
N ILE A 16 41.74 28.90 -4.84
CA ILE A 16 41.71 29.84 -5.97
C ILE A 16 40.57 30.83 -5.75
N GLN A 17 40.91 32.06 -5.43
CA GLN A 17 40.04 33.22 -5.58
C GLN A 17 40.02 33.63 -7.05
N ILE A 18 38.82 33.77 -7.62
CA ILE A 18 38.65 34.49 -8.89
C ILE A 18 37.84 35.75 -8.62
N GLY A 19 38.52 36.85 -8.87
CA GLY A 19 38.10 38.22 -8.62
C GLY A 19 36.95 38.70 -9.51
N MET A 20 36.19 39.58 -8.91
CA MET A 20 35.26 40.49 -9.55
C MET A 20 36.00 41.49 -10.42
N ASN A 21 35.53 41.68 -11.63
CA ASN A 21 35.79 42.92 -12.38
C ASN A 21 34.48 43.43 -13.00
N CYS A 22 34.10 44.57 -12.49
CA CYS A 22 33.07 45.45 -13.07
C CYS A 22 33.79 46.50 -13.93
N PRO A 23 33.26 46.91 -15.06
CA PRO A 23 33.53 48.25 -15.53
C PRO A 23 32.23 49.09 -15.61
N THR A 24 32.30 50.19 -14.92
CA THR A 24 31.44 51.37 -15.08
C THR A 24 31.62 52.01 -16.44
N ALA A 25 30.53 52.33 -17.09
CA ALA A 25 30.52 53.37 -18.14
C ALA A 25 29.22 54.18 -18.08
N THR A 26 29.42 55.41 -17.67
CA THR A 26 28.49 56.54 -17.66
C THR A 26 28.15 56.96 -19.10
N GLY A 27 26.89 57.18 -19.39
CA GLY A 27 26.43 57.81 -20.65
C GLY A 27 25.03 58.38 -20.51
N LYS A 28 24.94 59.66 -20.17
CA LYS A 28 23.70 60.45 -20.21
C LYS A 28 23.31 60.70 -21.65
N ILE A 29 22.04 60.38 -22.02
CA ILE A 29 21.31 61.10 -23.07
C ILE A 29 19.88 61.29 -22.60
N LEU A 30 19.50 62.53 -22.59
CA LEU A 30 18.22 63.17 -22.30
C LEU A 30 17.36 63.19 -23.57
N ILE A 31 16.01 63.30 -23.39
CA ILE A 31 14.96 63.74 -24.32
C ILE A 31 14.05 62.58 -24.76
N MET A 32 12.78 62.56 -24.50
CA MET A 32 11.67 63.48 -24.73
C MET A 32 10.35 62.81 -24.32
N CYS A 33 9.55 63.48 -23.56
CA CYS A 33 8.15 63.15 -23.28
C CYS A 33 7.32 62.92 -24.54
N LEU A 34 6.58 61.81 -24.58
CA LEU A 34 5.31 61.78 -25.26
C LEU A 34 4.30 60.99 -24.42
N CYS A 35 3.35 61.70 -23.87
CA CYS A 35 2.18 61.12 -23.22
C CYS A 35 1.35 60.35 -24.23
N LEU A 36 1.24 59.06 -24.09
CA LEU A 36 0.12 58.27 -24.58
C LEU A 36 -0.52 57.56 -23.40
N ALA A 37 -1.64 58.07 -22.97
CA ALA A 37 -2.54 57.41 -22.05
C ALA A 37 -3.06 56.13 -22.73
N ALA A 38 -2.46 55.01 -22.41
CA ALA A 38 -3.00 53.70 -22.78
C ALA A 38 -3.94 53.25 -21.66
N ILE A 39 -5.17 53.09 -22.01
CA ILE A 39 -6.28 52.58 -21.24
C ILE A 39 -5.90 51.16 -20.79
N SER A 40 -5.44 51.02 -19.55
CA SER A 40 -5.28 49.70 -18.93
C SER A 40 -6.65 49.22 -18.47
N GLY A 41 -7.36 48.55 -19.35
CA GLY A 41 -8.48 47.71 -18.98
C GLY A 41 -7.95 46.53 -18.13
N PRO A 42 -8.73 46.04 -17.14
CA PRO A 42 -8.33 44.85 -16.40
C PRO A 42 -8.21 43.69 -17.38
N GLN A 43 -7.00 43.16 -17.56
CA GLN A 43 -6.82 41.88 -18.25
C GLN A 43 -7.54 40.81 -17.40
N PRO A 44 -8.40 40.00 -18.03
CA PRO A 44 -8.92 38.86 -17.35
C PRO A 44 -7.71 37.98 -16.96
N ALA A 45 -7.57 37.75 -15.68
CA ALA A 45 -6.67 36.71 -15.18
C ALA A 45 -7.05 35.43 -15.92
N VAL A 46 -6.14 34.97 -16.79
CA VAL A 46 -6.20 33.61 -17.32
C VAL A 46 -6.08 32.73 -16.10
N GLY A 47 -7.23 32.29 -15.63
CA GLY A 47 -7.29 31.27 -14.59
C GLY A 47 -6.46 30.09 -15.10
N GLN A 48 -5.30 29.89 -14.50
CA GLN A 48 -4.67 28.58 -14.54
C GLN A 48 -5.74 27.62 -14.04
N LYS A 49 -6.32 26.85 -14.97
CA LYS A 49 -7.08 25.67 -14.59
C LYS A 49 -6.18 24.89 -13.64
N PRO A 50 -6.69 24.48 -12.47
CA PRO A 50 -5.94 23.56 -11.62
C PRO A 50 -5.62 22.36 -12.51
N VAL A 51 -4.33 22.13 -12.77
CA VAL A 51 -3.86 20.88 -13.39
C VAL A 51 -4.28 19.80 -12.42
N ASP A 52 -5.19 19.03 -12.88
CA ASP A 52 -6.01 18.05 -12.24
C ASP A 52 -5.31 17.23 -11.16
N ASN A 53 -5.72 17.45 -9.96
CA ASN A 53 -5.69 16.48 -8.89
C ASN A 53 -6.76 15.37 -9.06
N VAL A 54 -7.23 15.10 -10.26
CA VAL A 54 -8.25 14.07 -10.50
C VAL A 54 -7.70 12.69 -10.06
N ALA A 55 -6.44 12.41 -10.35
CA ALA A 55 -5.82 11.17 -9.91
C ALA A 55 -5.55 11.14 -8.39
N GLU A 56 -5.23 12.28 -7.79
CA GLU A 56 -5.02 12.41 -6.36
C GLU A 56 -6.35 12.42 -5.61
N HIS A 57 -7.36 13.10 -6.11
CA HIS A 57 -8.71 13.11 -5.60
C HIS A 57 -9.39 11.73 -5.73
N GLN A 58 -9.18 11.02 -6.83
CA GLN A 58 -9.65 9.64 -6.99
C GLN A 58 -8.94 8.66 -6.05
N ARG A 59 -7.67 8.87 -5.74
CA ARG A 59 -6.95 8.09 -4.73
C ARG A 59 -7.46 8.38 -3.31
N GLU A 60 -7.75 9.64 -3.01
CA GLU A 60 -8.38 10.04 -1.75
C GLU A 60 -9.79 9.46 -1.62
N GLU A 61 -10.59 9.48 -2.69
CA GLU A 61 -11.93 8.87 -2.74
C GLU A 61 -11.89 7.33 -2.60
N LEU A 62 -10.83 6.68 -3.09
CA LEU A 62 -10.58 5.26 -2.91
C LEU A 62 -9.95 4.92 -1.56
N GLY A 63 -9.70 5.93 -0.71
CA GLY A 63 -9.04 5.76 0.56
C GLY A 63 -7.57 5.32 0.44
N VAL A 64 -7.01 5.35 -0.75
CA VAL A 64 -5.63 5.02 -1.05
C VAL A 64 -4.87 6.33 -1.27
N ASN A 65 -4.59 7.05 -0.18
CA ASN A 65 -3.65 8.13 -0.27
C ASN A 65 -2.25 7.67 0.20
N PRO A 66 -1.16 8.29 -0.25
CA PRO A 66 0.20 7.92 0.14
C PRO A 66 0.46 8.00 1.65
N TYR A 67 -0.45 8.62 2.42
CA TYR A 67 -0.29 8.87 3.85
C TYR A 67 -1.12 7.92 4.73
N THR A 68 -2.09 7.20 4.19
CA THR A 68 -3.05 6.41 4.97
C THR A 68 -3.07 4.93 4.63
N ALA A 69 -2.74 4.52 3.42
CA ALA A 69 -2.66 3.12 3.05
C ALA A 69 -1.26 2.79 2.51
N PRO A 70 -0.57 1.77 3.02
CA PRO A 70 0.70 1.35 2.47
C PRO A 70 0.52 0.97 1.00
N SER A 71 1.47 1.38 0.17
CA SER A 71 1.51 0.89 -1.20
C SER A 71 1.76 -0.63 -1.21
N VAL A 72 1.36 -1.30 -2.28
CA VAL A 72 1.68 -2.73 -2.44
C VAL A 72 3.19 -2.99 -2.38
N ALA A 73 3.98 -2.04 -2.89
CA ALA A 73 5.44 -2.10 -2.79
C ALA A 73 5.91 -2.05 -1.32
N ASP A 74 5.28 -1.22 -0.49
CA ASP A 74 5.61 -1.10 0.94
C ASP A 74 5.23 -2.37 1.71
N ILE A 75 4.12 -3.04 1.36
CA ILE A 75 3.76 -4.33 1.94
C ILE A 75 4.83 -5.39 1.61
N PHE A 76 5.31 -5.45 0.36
CA PHE A 76 6.41 -6.33 0.00
C PHE A 76 7.68 -6.01 0.77
N GLN A 77 8.02 -4.73 0.95
CA GLN A 77 9.18 -4.32 1.73
C GLN A 77 9.06 -4.77 3.20
N GLN A 78 7.91 -4.57 3.82
CA GLN A 78 7.66 -5.02 5.19
C GLN A 78 7.84 -6.54 5.33
N LEU A 79 7.35 -7.33 4.37
CA LEU A 79 7.53 -8.77 4.37
C LEU A 79 8.98 -9.19 4.13
N ASP A 80 9.74 -8.46 3.31
CA ASP A 80 11.18 -8.67 3.13
C ASP A 80 11.94 -8.48 4.46
N ASP A 81 11.62 -7.44 5.22
CA ASP A 81 12.24 -7.14 6.51
C ASP A 81 11.89 -8.18 7.59
N LEU A 82 10.77 -8.90 7.41
CA LEU A 82 10.30 -9.96 8.31
C LEU A 82 10.78 -11.37 7.93
N LYS A 83 11.63 -11.51 6.93
CA LYS A 83 12.16 -12.84 6.54
C LYS A 83 13.08 -13.43 7.62
N PRO A 84 13.11 -14.78 7.73
CA PRO A 84 12.31 -15.76 7.00
C PRO A 84 10.87 -15.81 7.49
N LEU A 85 9.90 -15.92 6.56
CA LEU A 85 8.49 -16.06 6.90
C LEU A 85 8.13 -17.52 7.17
N PRO A 86 7.40 -17.83 8.26
CA PRO A 86 7.01 -19.20 8.62
C PRO A 86 5.80 -19.66 7.77
N PHE A 87 6.02 -19.92 6.47
CA PHE A 87 4.99 -20.20 5.49
C PHE A 87 3.96 -21.24 5.94
N GLU A 88 4.43 -22.38 6.47
CA GLU A 88 3.55 -23.50 6.83
C GLU A 88 2.59 -23.15 7.99
N GLN A 89 2.94 -22.16 8.81
CA GLN A 89 2.10 -21.67 9.91
C GLN A 89 1.13 -20.58 9.43
N LEU A 90 1.51 -19.82 8.41
CA LEU A 90 0.76 -18.67 7.92
C LEU A 90 -0.12 -18.96 6.69
N LYS A 91 0.17 -20.06 5.96
CA LYS A 91 -0.65 -20.44 4.80
C LYS A 91 -2.06 -20.84 5.23
N ARG A 92 -2.99 -20.64 4.34
CA ARG A 92 -4.37 -21.15 4.44
C ARG A 92 -4.81 -21.74 3.11
N ASP A 93 -5.91 -22.50 3.14
CA ASP A 93 -6.53 -23.01 1.93
C ASP A 93 -7.28 -21.90 1.18
N PHE A 94 -7.24 -21.98 -0.13
CA PHE A 94 -8.01 -21.05 -0.95
C PHE A 94 -9.50 -21.42 -0.95
N PRO A 95 -10.41 -20.42 -1.00
CA PRO A 95 -11.84 -20.67 -1.09
C PRO A 95 -12.18 -21.45 -2.37
N GLN A 96 -12.97 -22.52 -2.22
CA GLN A 96 -13.35 -23.39 -3.34
C GLN A 96 -14.39 -22.74 -4.25
N ALA A 97 -15.24 -21.87 -3.72
CA ALA A 97 -16.26 -21.11 -4.42
C ALA A 97 -16.15 -19.61 -4.13
N ALA A 98 -16.82 -18.78 -4.92
CA ALA A 98 -17.03 -17.39 -4.58
C ALA A 98 -18.12 -17.29 -3.48
N HIS A 99 -17.98 -16.30 -2.61
CA HIS A 99 -19.00 -15.97 -1.61
C HIS A 99 -20.23 -15.36 -2.29
N THR A 100 -21.36 -15.38 -1.62
CA THR A 100 -22.63 -14.84 -2.17
C THR A 100 -22.75 -13.33 -1.92
N GLY A 101 -22.25 -12.83 -0.79
CA GLY A 101 -22.25 -11.41 -0.45
C GLY A 101 -21.19 -10.63 -1.24
N ARG A 102 -21.62 -9.60 -1.98
CA ARG A 102 -20.71 -8.79 -2.82
C ARG A 102 -19.61 -8.13 -1.97
N GLU A 103 -19.96 -7.58 -0.82
CA GLU A 103 -19.05 -6.90 0.09
C GLU A 103 -18.05 -7.89 0.73
N GLN A 104 -18.52 -9.09 1.07
CA GLN A 104 -17.63 -10.17 1.53
C GLN A 104 -16.66 -10.60 0.44
N MET A 105 -17.10 -10.68 -0.81
CA MET A 105 -16.21 -10.96 -1.95
C MET A 105 -15.08 -9.94 -2.07
N GLY A 106 -15.34 -8.66 -1.79
CA GLY A 106 -14.32 -7.62 -1.75
C GLY A 106 -13.24 -7.89 -0.69
N LEU A 107 -13.67 -8.14 0.55
CA LEU A 107 -12.76 -8.49 1.65
C LEU A 107 -11.92 -9.75 1.32
N VAL A 108 -12.56 -10.79 0.79
CA VAL A 108 -11.89 -12.05 0.41
C VAL A 108 -10.92 -11.83 -0.75
N PHE A 109 -11.28 -11.01 -1.74
CA PHE A 109 -10.37 -10.71 -2.85
C PHE A 109 -9.08 -10.04 -2.36
N GLY A 110 -9.19 -9.00 -1.54
CA GLY A 110 -8.01 -8.33 -0.95
C GLY A 110 -7.16 -9.29 -0.14
N SER A 111 -7.78 -10.10 0.68
CA SER A 111 -7.13 -11.12 1.49
C SER A 111 -6.38 -12.18 0.63
N LEU A 112 -6.89 -12.55 -0.54
CA LEU A 112 -6.19 -13.42 -1.50
C LEU A 112 -4.98 -12.74 -2.15
N VAL A 113 -5.03 -11.44 -2.39
CA VAL A 113 -3.86 -10.68 -2.85
C VAL A 113 -2.75 -10.73 -1.81
N ALA A 114 -3.09 -10.58 -0.52
CA ALA A 114 -2.11 -10.70 0.57
C ALA A 114 -1.53 -12.13 0.70
N ASP A 115 -2.33 -13.18 0.47
CA ASP A 115 -1.82 -14.55 0.34
C ASP A 115 -0.85 -14.68 -0.83
N GLY A 116 -1.11 -13.95 -1.92
CA GLY A 116 -0.20 -13.88 -3.06
C GLY A 116 1.17 -13.32 -2.68
N PHE A 117 1.20 -12.29 -1.83
CA PHE A 117 2.47 -11.75 -1.32
C PHE A 117 3.24 -12.78 -0.51
N LEU A 118 2.57 -13.50 0.40
CA LEU A 118 3.19 -14.58 1.16
C LEU A 118 3.75 -15.69 0.26
N ILE A 119 3.01 -16.08 -0.77
CA ILE A 119 3.43 -17.10 -1.75
C ILE A 119 4.68 -16.66 -2.52
N VAL A 120 4.72 -15.39 -2.96
CA VAL A 120 5.86 -14.83 -3.69
C VAL A 120 7.08 -14.74 -2.80
N GLU A 121 6.94 -14.17 -1.59
CA GLU A 121 8.05 -13.99 -0.66
C GLU A 121 8.65 -15.33 -0.19
N CYS A 122 7.81 -16.36 -0.09
CA CYS A 122 8.23 -17.72 0.24
C CYS A 122 8.53 -18.59 -1.00
N GLN A 123 8.45 -18.05 -2.21
CA GLN A 123 8.76 -18.69 -3.48
C GLN A 123 8.01 -20.03 -3.70
N LYS A 124 6.73 -20.07 -3.35
CA LYS A 124 5.90 -21.30 -3.40
C LYS A 124 5.32 -21.50 -4.81
N LYS A 125 6.16 -21.94 -5.73
CA LYS A 125 5.86 -22.10 -7.17
C LYS A 125 4.59 -22.91 -7.43
N ASN A 126 4.36 -23.96 -6.69
CA ASN A 126 3.21 -24.85 -6.85
C ASN A 126 1.86 -24.19 -6.51
N LEU A 127 1.86 -23.05 -5.85
CA LEU A 127 0.64 -22.35 -5.45
C LEU A 127 0.29 -21.15 -6.36
N VAL A 128 1.21 -20.70 -7.21
CA VAL A 128 1.00 -19.50 -8.06
C VAL A 128 -0.14 -19.71 -9.07
N GLU A 129 -0.22 -20.90 -9.69
CA GLU A 129 -1.28 -21.21 -10.63
C GLU A 129 -2.66 -21.26 -9.96
N ASP A 130 -2.75 -21.90 -8.79
CA ASP A 130 -3.99 -21.96 -8.02
C ASP A 130 -4.42 -20.57 -7.54
N LEU A 131 -3.50 -19.76 -7.07
CA LEU A 131 -3.75 -18.36 -6.72
C LEU A 131 -4.33 -17.58 -7.90
N GLY A 132 -3.70 -17.62 -9.06
CA GLY A 132 -4.16 -16.94 -10.28
C GLY A 132 -5.58 -17.36 -10.67
N ARG A 133 -5.90 -18.66 -10.56
CA ARG A 133 -7.22 -19.21 -10.84
C ARG A 133 -8.27 -18.71 -9.86
N VAL A 134 -7.93 -18.66 -8.57
CA VAL A 134 -8.85 -18.20 -7.52
C VAL A 134 -9.08 -16.70 -7.61
N LEU A 135 -8.04 -15.91 -7.81
CA LEU A 135 -8.15 -14.47 -8.03
C LEU A 135 -9.06 -14.15 -9.22
N LEU A 136 -8.87 -14.84 -10.35
CA LEU A 136 -9.72 -14.63 -11.52
C LEU A 136 -11.20 -15.00 -11.25
N ARG A 137 -11.45 -16.08 -10.52
CA ARG A 137 -12.82 -16.47 -10.14
C ARG A 137 -13.49 -15.39 -9.28
N GLN A 138 -12.81 -14.89 -8.26
CA GLN A 138 -13.34 -13.84 -7.38
C GLN A 138 -13.53 -12.53 -8.15
N ALA A 139 -12.57 -12.15 -9.00
CA ALA A 139 -12.68 -10.95 -9.83
C ALA A 139 -13.87 -11.00 -10.79
N ARG A 140 -14.19 -12.18 -11.37
CA ARG A 140 -15.39 -12.36 -12.20
C ARG A 140 -16.66 -12.13 -11.40
N SER A 141 -16.73 -12.61 -10.18
CA SER A 141 -17.89 -12.40 -9.29
C SER A 141 -18.04 -10.94 -8.88
N LEU A 142 -16.95 -10.18 -8.82
CA LEU A 142 -16.94 -8.72 -8.59
C LEU A 142 -17.24 -7.90 -9.85
N GLY A 143 -17.32 -8.52 -11.03
CA GLY A 143 -17.55 -7.83 -12.29
C GLY A 143 -16.31 -7.24 -12.96
N VAL A 144 -15.11 -7.58 -12.49
CA VAL A 144 -13.81 -7.09 -13.02
C VAL A 144 -12.94 -8.20 -13.59
N GLY A 145 -13.53 -9.32 -13.93
CA GLY A 145 -12.81 -10.51 -14.42
C GLY A 145 -11.94 -10.25 -15.64
N ASP A 146 -12.37 -9.41 -16.57
CA ASP A 146 -11.63 -9.09 -17.79
C ASP A 146 -10.30 -8.36 -17.48
N ARG A 147 -10.27 -7.54 -16.44
CA ARG A 147 -9.06 -6.86 -15.97
C ARG A 147 -8.04 -7.88 -15.43
N VAL A 148 -8.50 -8.88 -14.66
CA VAL A 148 -7.62 -9.85 -13.99
C VAL A 148 -7.28 -11.05 -14.87
N MET A 149 -7.99 -11.31 -15.95
CA MET A 149 -7.77 -12.49 -16.79
C MET A 149 -6.35 -12.55 -17.37
N ARG A 150 -5.81 -11.44 -17.86
CA ARG A 150 -4.43 -11.38 -18.39
C ARG A 150 -3.41 -11.57 -17.28
N HIS A 151 -3.61 -10.98 -16.13
CA HIS A 151 -2.74 -11.12 -14.95
C HIS A 151 -2.69 -12.56 -14.47
N SER A 152 -3.83 -13.26 -14.40
CA SER A 152 -3.89 -14.66 -13.99
C SER A 152 -3.05 -15.56 -14.92
N ALA A 153 -3.12 -15.35 -16.24
CA ALA A 153 -2.31 -16.08 -17.21
C ALA A 153 -0.82 -15.75 -17.05
N SER A 154 -0.47 -14.47 -16.92
CA SER A 154 0.89 -14.00 -16.72
C SER A 154 1.50 -14.55 -15.42
N LEU A 155 0.79 -14.48 -14.30
CA LEU A 155 1.21 -15.04 -13.01
C LEU A 155 1.55 -16.54 -13.15
N THR A 156 0.69 -17.29 -13.84
CA THR A 156 0.90 -18.74 -14.06
C THR A 156 2.20 -18.99 -14.84
N GLU A 157 2.44 -18.27 -15.92
CA GLU A 157 3.64 -18.42 -16.74
C GLU A 157 4.93 -17.99 -16.00
N LEU A 158 4.87 -16.86 -15.30
CA LEU A 158 6.00 -16.36 -14.52
C LEU A 158 6.31 -17.28 -13.33
N GLY A 159 5.28 -17.78 -12.65
CA GLY A 159 5.42 -18.77 -11.59
C GLY A 159 6.06 -20.07 -12.06
N LYS A 160 5.67 -20.59 -13.24
CA LYS A 160 6.30 -21.78 -13.85
C LYS A 160 7.79 -21.57 -14.14
N LYS A 161 8.18 -20.36 -14.52
CA LYS A 161 9.59 -19.99 -14.76
C LYS A 161 10.37 -19.77 -13.47
N GLY A 162 9.70 -19.48 -12.35
CA GLY A 162 10.32 -19.08 -11.08
C GLY A 162 10.90 -17.66 -11.13
N ASP A 163 10.38 -16.79 -12.00
CA ASP A 163 10.78 -15.39 -12.09
C ASP A 163 10.05 -14.57 -11.02
N TRP A 164 10.50 -14.70 -9.76
CA TRP A 164 9.88 -14.09 -8.60
C TRP A 164 9.81 -12.56 -8.66
N PRO A 165 10.84 -11.85 -9.16
CA PRO A 165 10.73 -10.41 -9.36
C PRO A 165 9.63 -10.02 -10.35
N ALA A 166 9.41 -10.82 -11.39
CA ALA A 166 8.34 -10.58 -12.34
C ALA A 166 6.96 -10.95 -11.76
N VAL A 167 6.85 -12.05 -10.99
CA VAL A 167 5.61 -12.41 -10.27
C VAL A 167 5.22 -11.30 -9.30
N ARG A 168 6.18 -10.72 -8.55
CA ARG A 168 5.96 -9.58 -7.66
C ARG A 168 5.37 -8.38 -8.40
N ARG A 169 5.99 -7.98 -9.50
CA ARG A 169 5.49 -6.87 -10.33
C ARG A 169 4.10 -7.14 -10.89
N GLU A 170 3.82 -8.36 -11.30
CA GLU A 170 2.51 -8.76 -11.83
C GLU A 170 1.41 -8.69 -10.78
N LEU A 171 1.69 -9.08 -9.52
CA LEU A 171 0.75 -8.91 -8.40
C LEU A 171 0.45 -7.44 -8.12
N ILE A 172 1.48 -6.58 -8.13
CA ILE A 172 1.31 -5.13 -7.97
C ILE A 172 0.41 -4.58 -9.09
N SER A 173 0.70 -4.94 -10.35
CA SER A 173 -0.11 -4.51 -11.49
C SER A 173 -1.55 -5.05 -11.41
N THR A 174 -1.75 -6.28 -10.93
CA THR A 174 -3.08 -6.86 -10.72
C THR A 174 -3.90 -6.02 -9.75
N GLN A 175 -3.32 -5.62 -8.64
CA GLN A 175 -4.01 -4.77 -7.67
C GLN A 175 -4.35 -3.40 -8.26
N GLN A 176 -3.40 -2.75 -8.92
CA GLN A 176 -3.61 -1.44 -9.55
C GLN A 176 -4.73 -1.48 -10.59
N ASP A 177 -4.76 -2.51 -11.44
CA ASP A 177 -5.81 -2.66 -12.45
C ASP A 177 -7.20 -2.93 -11.82
N VAL A 178 -7.25 -3.61 -10.67
CA VAL A 178 -8.52 -3.82 -9.94
C VAL A 178 -8.97 -2.53 -9.27
N GLU A 179 -8.09 -1.79 -8.64
CA GLU A 179 -8.40 -0.47 -8.04
C GLU A 179 -8.90 0.50 -9.10
N GLN A 180 -8.25 0.56 -10.26
CA GLN A 180 -8.71 1.38 -11.37
C GLN A 180 -10.08 0.92 -11.90
N ALA A 181 -10.34 -0.39 -11.96
CA ALA A 181 -11.63 -0.90 -12.36
C ALA A 181 -12.75 -0.51 -11.38
N MET A 182 -12.47 -0.52 -10.07
CA MET A 182 -13.44 -0.06 -9.05
C MET A 182 -13.70 1.45 -9.19
N SER A 183 -12.66 2.25 -9.47
CA SER A 183 -12.79 3.67 -9.77
C SER A 183 -13.67 3.91 -11.00
N ASP A 184 -13.42 3.18 -12.10
CA ASP A 184 -14.19 3.27 -13.34
C ASP A 184 -15.68 2.94 -13.11
N LEU A 185 -15.96 1.99 -12.22
CA LEU A 185 -17.31 1.57 -11.81
C LEU A 185 -17.94 2.52 -10.77
N ARG A 186 -17.22 3.52 -10.27
CA ARG A 186 -17.62 4.41 -9.17
C ARG A 186 -18.02 3.65 -7.90
N ASP A 187 -17.34 2.54 -7.63
CA ASP A 187 -17.57 1.67 -6.48
C ASP A 187 -16.45 1.80 -5.45
N GLN A 188 -16.29 3.01 -4.90
CA GLN A 188 -15.27 3.33 -3.90
C GLN A 188 -15.38 2.42 -2.67
N LYS A 189 -16.60 2.09 -2.26
CA LYS A 189 -16.82 1.21 -1.10
C LYS A 189 -16.22 -0.17 -1.31
N MET A 190 -16.33 -0.70 -2.51
CA MET A 190 -15.72 -1.99 -2.85
C MET A 190 -14.19 -1.91 -2.83
N ALA A 191 -13.61 -0.81 -3.35
CA ALA A 191 -12.17 -0.60 -3.27
C ALA A 191 -11.68 -0.57 -1.81
N HIS A 192 -12.39 0.14 -0.91
CA HIS A 192 -12.07 0.18 0.52
C HIS A 192 -12.17 -1.21 1.17
N LEU A 193 -13.17 -2.01 0.82
CA LEU A 193 -13.32 -3.37 1.35
C LEU A 193 -12.21 -4.31 0.84
N ILE A 194 -11.80 -4.18 -0.42
CA ILE A 194 -10.65 -4.92 -0.97
C ILE A 194 -9.37 -4.54 -0.21
N SER A 195 -9.12 -3.25 -0.03
CA SER A 195 -7.95 -2.76 0.71
C SER A 195 -7.96 -3.22 2.17
N LEU A 196 -9.11 -3.16 2.84
CA LEU A 196 -9.26 -3.65 4.21
C LEU A 196 -8.97 -5.15 4.33
N GLY A 197 -9.52 -5.97 3.43
CA GLY A 197 -9.29 -7.41 3.42
C GLY A 197 -7.82 -7.76 3.22
N GLY A 198 -7.15 -7.05 2.32
CA GLY A 198 -5.72 -7.19 2.07
C GLY A 198 -4.88 -6.80 3.29
N TRP A 199 -5.19 -5.66 3.90
CA TRP A 199 -4.49 -5.18 5.08
C TRP A 199 -4.66 -6.11 6.29
N LEU A 200 -5.90 -6.56 6.57
CA LEU A 200 -6.16 -7.48 7.68
C LEU A 200 -5.39 -8.79 7.54
N ARG A 201 -5.31 -9.31 6.32
CA ARG A 201 -4.53 -10.53 6.05
C ARG A 201 -3.03 -10.27 6.11
N GLY A 202 -2.56 -9.13 5.60
CA GLY A 202 -1.19 -8.68 5.74
C GLY A 202 -0.77 -8.54 7.22
N LEU A 203 -1.65 -7.97 8.04
CA LEU A 203 -1.43 -7.82 9.48
C LEU A 203 -1.32 -9.18 10.20
N GLU A 204 -2.16 -10.16 9.85
CA GLU A 204 -2.08 -11.53 10.37
C GLU A 204 -0.73 -12.19 9.98
N ILE A 205 -0.34 -12.08 8.69
CA ILE A 205 0.94 -12.63 8.22
C ILE A 205 2.11 -11.99 8.94
N SER A 206 2.13 -10.65 9.03
CA SER A 206 3.22 -9.91 9.65
C SER A 206 3.30 -10.16 11.15
N SER A 207 2.17 -10.14 11.86
CA SER A 207 2.14 -10.41 13.30
C SER A 207 2.54 -11.85 13.63
N GLY A 208 2.11 -12.83 12.82
CA GLY A 208 2.54 -14.22 12.99
C GLY A 208 4.04 -14.42 12.72
N ALA A 209 4.59 -13.74 11.73
CA ALA A 209 6.04 -13.77 11.47
C ALA A 209 6.85 -13.12 12.60
N VAL A 210 6.33 -12.04 13.21
CA VAL A 210 6.96 -11.39 14.37
C VAL A 210 6.82 -12.26 15.63
N GLU A 211 5.66 -12.88 15.86
CA GLU A 211 5.45 -13.80 16.99
C GLU A 211 6.45 -14.94 16.95
N GLY A 212 6.66 -15.57 15.79
CA GLY A 212 7.59 -16.69 15.61
C GLY A 212 9.07 -16.32 15.80
N ASN A 213 9.42 -15.05 15.61
CA ASN A 213 10.78 -14.54 15.78
C ASN A 213 10.74 -13.08 16.27
N TYR A 214 10.40 -12.90 17.54
CA TYR A 214 10.19 -11.59 18.13
C TYR A 214 11.51 -10.85 18.37
N THR A 215 11.55 -9.60 17.86
CA THR A 215 12.46 -8.54 18.32
C THR A 215 11.68 -7.21 18.35
N SER A 216 12.15 -6.23 19.12
CA SER A 216 11.52 -4.90 19.16
C SER A 216 11.47 -4.23 17.78
N ASP A 217 12.54 -4.34 17.00
CA ASP A 217 12.60 -3.75 15.65
C ASP A 217 11.59 -4.40 14.70
N ARG A 218 11.44 -5.73 14.79
CA ARG A 218 10.42 -6.45 14.00
C ARG A 218 9.00 -6.10 14.44
N ALA A 219 8.78 -5.89 15.74
CA ALA A 219 7.48 -5.51 16.29
C ALA A 219 7.07 -4.08 15.92
N ALA A 220 8.03 -3.18 15.69
CA ALA A 220 7.76 -1.81 15.29
C ALA A 220 6.98 -1.69 13.97
N VAL A 221 7.17 -2.62 13.02
CA VAL A 221 6.44 -2.61 11.73
C VAL A 221 4.93 -2.86 11.89
N LEU A 222 4.50 -3.42 13.03
CA LEU A 222 3.10 -3.72 13.31
C LEU A 222 2.33 -2.52 13.86
N TRP A 223 3.02 -1.43 14.22
CA TRP A 223 2.40 -0.26 14.83
C TRP A 223 1.78 0.66 13.76
N GLN A 224 0.63 0.29 13.23
CA GLN A 224 -0.05 0.92 12.10
C GLN A 224 -1.34 1.64 12.55
N ARG A 225 -1.21 2.58 13.51
CA ARG A 225 -2.34 3.27 14.14
C ARG A 225 -3.19 4.07 13.15
N ASP A 226 -2.55 4.81 12.25
CA ASP A 226 -3.27 5.67 11.32
C ASP A 226 -4.10 4.84 10.36
N LEU A 227 -3.56 3.70 9.94
CA LEU A 227 -4.23 2.79 9.02
C LEU A 227 -5.44 2.09 9.65
N ILE A 228 -5.32 1.61 10.89
CA ILE A 228 -6.48 1.00 11.59
C ILE A 228 -7.57 2.04 11.90
N ASN A 229 -7.19 3.29 12.23
CA ASN A 229 -8.14 4.37 12.46
C ASN A 229 -8.90 4.70 11.18
N TYR A 230 -8.18 4.81 10.05
CA TYR A 230 -8.76 5.01 8.73
C TYR A 230 -9.78 3.91 8.40
N PHE A 231 -9.42 2.62 8.48
CA PHE A 231 -10.35 1.54 8.19
C PHE A 231 -11.55 1.48 9.14
N ALA A 232 -11.37 1.84 10.41
CA ALA A 232 -12.49 1.92 11.36
C ALA A 232 -13.50 3.02 10.97
N GLU A 233 -13.02 4.14 10.45
CA GLU A 233 -13.86 5.22 9.92
C GLU A 233 -14.57 4.80 8.64
N GLU A 234 -13.88 4.18 7.70
CA GLU A 234 -14.46 3.68 6.44
C GLU A 234 -15.59 2.66 6.69
N ILE A 235 -15.41 1.70 7.60
CA ILE A 235 -16.46 0.75 7.98
C ILE A 235 -17.67 1.47 8.57
N ALA A 236 -17.48 2.56 9.31
CA ALA A 236 -18.56 3.33 9.90
C ALA A 236 -19.42 4.06 8.84
N THR A 237 -18.89 4.29 7.64
CA THR A 237 -19.61 4.93 6.52
C THR A 237 -20.43 3.96 5.66
N LEU A 238 -20.35 2.65 5.92
CA LEU A 238 -21.08 1.65 5.15
C LEU A 238 -22.61 1.87 5.25
N PRO A 239 -23.37 1.59 4.17
CA PRO A 239 -24.82 1.69 4.19
C PRO A 239 -25.41 0.84 5.32
N PRO A 240 -26.52 1.27 5.95
CA PRO A 240 -27.14 0.53 7.05
C PRO A 240 -27.42 -0.95 6.74
N ALA A 241 -27.84 -1.27 5.52
CA ALA A 241 -28.10 -2.63 5.10
C ALA A 241 -26.85 -3.53 5.15
N VAL A 242 -25.68 -2.99 4.83
CA VAL A 242 -24.39 -3.69 4.92
C VAL A 242 -23.88 -3.65 6.36
N ALA A 243 -23.92 -2.49 6.98
CA ALA A 243 -23.40 -2.27 8.34
C ALA A 243 -24.05 -3.16 9.40
N HIS A 244 -25.32 -3.54 9.23
CA HIS A 244 -26.08 -4.41 10.14
C HIS A 244 -26.09 -5.89 9.69
N ALA A 245 -25.44 -6.24 8.59
CA ALA A 245 -25.26 -7.65 8.24
C ALA A 245 -24.38 -8.34 9.29
N PRO A 246 -24.68 -9.59 9.68
CA PRO A 246 -23.95 -10.30 10.74
C PRO A 246 -22.44 -10.36 10.54
N LEU A 247 -21.99 -10.50 9.30
CA LEU A 247 -20.56 -10.44 8.94
C LEU A 247 -19.97 -9.09 9.34
N PHE A 248 -20.60 -7.97 8.93
CA PHE A 248 -20.06 -6.63 9.16
C PHE A 248 -20.13 -6.15 10.60
N GLU A 249 -21.08 -6.68 11.39
CA GLU A 249 -21.05 -6.50 12.85
C GLU A 249 -19.80 -7.13 13.47
N LYS A 250 -19.45 -8.36 13.05
CA LYS A 250 -18.21 -9.04 13.50
C LYS A 250 -16.96 -8.33 12.99
N VAL A 251 -16.93 -7.91 11.72
CA VAL A 251 -15.80 -7.17 11.14
C VAL A 251 -15.57 -5.86 11.92
N ARG A 252 -16.62 -5.12 12.21
CA ARG A 252 -16.53 -3.87 12.99
C ARG A 252 -16.03 -4.13 14.41
N ALA A 253 -16.52 -5.18 15.07
CA ALA A 253 -16.07 -5.55 16.40
C ALA A 253 -14.58 -5.94 16.42
N GLY A 254 -14.13 -6.76 15.44
CA GLY A 254 -12.74 -7.18 15.30
C GLY A 254 -11.81 -6.00 15.00
N VAL A 255 -12.17 -5.15 14.03
CA VAL A 255 -11.41 -3.92 13.72
C VAL A 255 -11.35 -3.00 14.93
N GLY A 256 -12.44 -2.87 15.69
CA GLY A 256 -12.49 -2.10 16.93
C GLY A 256 -11.54 -2.64 18.02
N ALA A 257 -11.44 -3.97 18.16
CA ALA A 257 -10.51 -4.62 19.09
C ALA A 257 -9.05 -4.36 18.70
N ILE A 258 -8.70 -4.54 17.43
CA ILE A 258 -7.36 -4.25 16.89
C ILE A 258 -7.03 -2.76 17.06
N ARG A 259 -7.98 -1.87 16.76
CA ARG A 259 -7.84 -0.41 16.96
C ARG A 259 -7.55 -0.06 18.42
N THR A 260 -8.27 -0.68 19.33
CA THR A 260 -8.06 -0.47 20.77
C THR A 260 -6.66 -0.90 21.19
N LEU A 261 -6.21 -2.07 20.75
CA LEU A 261 -4.86 -2.56 21.01
C LEU A 261 -3.79 -1.59 20.50
N LEU A 262 -3.83 -1.25 19.21
CA LEU A 262 -2.81 -0.43 18.57
C LEU A 262 -2.80 1.03 19.07
N ASN A 263 -3.95 1.59 19.49
CA ASN A 263 -4.01 2.94 20.03
C ASN A 263 -3.51 3.04 21.47
N HIS A 264 -3.57 1.97 22.26
CA HIS A 264 -3.06 1.94 23.62
C HIS A 264 -1.63 1.40 23.73
N ALA A 265 -1.17 0.66 22.73
CA ALA A 265 0.18 0.13 22.70
C ALA A 265 1.22 1.26 22.50
N PRO A 266 2.44 1.12 23.06
CA PRO A 266 3.57 1.96 22.67
C PRO A 266 3.94 1.73 21.20
N GLU A 267 4.79 2.57 20.62
CA GLU A 267 5.26 2.45 19.22
C GLU A 267 5.89 1.09 18.90
N THR A 268 6.33 0.37 19.93
CA THR A 268 6.84 -1.00 19.80
C THR A 268 6.00 -1.93 20.66
N LEU A 269 5.27 -2.86 20.03
CA LEU A 269 4.44 -3.84 20.72
C LEU A 269 5.32 -4.85 21.47
N SER A 270 4.95 -5.18 22.70
CA SER A 270 5.52 -6.31 23.42
C SER A 270 5.13 -7.65 22.78
N LEU A 271 5.85 -8.73 23.09
CA LEU A 271 5.51 -10.06 22.57
C LEU A 271 4.06 -10.47 22.91
N SER A 272 3.55 -10.09 24.09
CA SER A 272 2.17 -10.42 24.46
C SER A 272 1.15 -9.63 23.62
N GLU A 273 1.42 -8.38 23.28
CA GLU A 273 0.59 -7.58 22.40
C GLU A 273 0.65 -8.08 20.96
N VAL A 274 1.82 -8.52 20.48
CA VAL A 274 1.97 -9.18 19.16
C VAL A 274 1.14 -10.44 19.09
N LYS A 275 1.17 -11.30 20.10
CA LYS A 275 0.32 -12.51 20.17
C LYS A 275 -1.16 -12.18 20.15
N THR A 276 -1.57 -11.16 20.92
CA THR A 276 -2.96 -10.71 20.92
C THR A 276 -3.37 -10.17 19.55
N LEU A 277 -2.52 -9.37 18.91
CA LEU A 277 -2.76 -8.83 17.57
C LEU A 277 -2.89 -9.95 16.52
N HIS A 278 -1.98 -10.94 16.57
CA HIS A 278 -2.03 -12.09 15.68
C HIS A 278 -3.32 -12.89 15.86
N ALA A 279 -3.68 -13.21 17.10
CA ALA A 279 -4.92 -13.94 17.39
C ALA A 279 -6.17 -13.19 16.91
N GLN A 280 -6.25 -11.87 17.17
CA GLN A 280 -7.39 -11.03 16.72
C GLN A 280 -7.48 -10.94 15.20
N SER A 281 -6.35 -10.71 14.51
CA SER A 281 -6.32 -10.64 13.05
C SER A 281 -6.61 -12.00 12.41
N HIS A 282 -6.12 -13.09 12.98
CA HIS A 282 -6.42 -14.46 12.54
C HIS A 282 -7.91 -14.78 12.64
N GLU A 283 -8.52 -14.56 13.80
CA GLU A 283 -9.95 -14.81 14.02
C GLU A 283 -10.81 -14.00 13.06
N LEU A 284 -10.46 -12.72 12.86
CA LEU A 284 -11.19 -11.86 11.93
C LEU A 284 -11.08 -12.34 10.48
N ASN A 285 -9.90 -12.79 10.05
CA ASN A 285 -9.73 -13.37 8.72
C ASN A 285 -10.49 -14.71 8.56
N LEU A 286 -10.63 -15.52 9.60
CA LEU A 286 -11.48 -16.70 9.58
C LEU A 286 -12.96 -16.34 9.40
N VAL A 287 -13.44 -15.31 10.10
CA VAL A 287 -14.80 -14.79 9.95
C VAL A 287 -15.07 -14.29 8.52
N ILE A 288 -14.12 -13.56 7.94
CA ILE A 288 -14.20 -13.05 6.55
C ILE A 288 -14.22 -14.20 5.54
N ALA A 289 -13.41 -15.23 5.76
CA ALA A 289 -13.30 -16.38 4.86
C ALA A 289 -14.42 -17.43 5.00
N ALA A 290 -15.22 -17.39 6.08
CA ALA A 290 -16.28 -18.34 6.32
C ALA A 290 -17.34 -18.23 5.21
N ALA A 291 -17.81 -19.38 4.70
CA ALA A 291 -18.97 -19.42 3.82
C ALA A 291 -20.23 -19.09 4.64
N GLU A 292 -21.08 -18.20 4.11
CA GLU A 292 -22.41 -17.96 4.65
C GLU A 292 -23.37 -19.09 4.27
#